data_8da5653c53f81305f9f95ad7f19ecc5d
#
_entry.id   8da5653c53f81305f9f95ad7f19ecc5d
#
_cell.length_a   1.000
_cell.length_b   1.000
_cell.length_c   1.000
_cell.angle_alpha   90.00
_cell.angle_beta   90.00
_cell.angle_gamma   90.00
#
_symmetry.space_group_name_H-M   'P 1'
#
loop_
_entity.id
_entity.type
_entity.pdbx_description
1 polymer ?
#
loop_
_entity_poly.entity_id
_entity_poly.type
_entity_poly.pdbx_seq_one_letter_code
_entity_poly.pdbx_strand_id
1 'polypeptide(L)'
;MALSIAPILAAGSSRVNVRLHHAVVLVCAASAGVHAALVPDHLREGGPRLGGAFVVSAVATAVAAVVLRKPRRAVVAKAALAATALVLLGVAAAYVLSRTTGVPFLITDPEALDPVGAVTSAAEVLGGLASLFLLTRKEVE
;
A
#
# COMPACT_ATOMS: atom_id res chain seq x y z
N MET A 1 21.65 -13.94 40.56
CA MET A 1 21.06 -14.67 39.42
C MET A 1 20.29 -13.66 38.55
N ALA A 2 20.86 -13.15 37.46
CA ALA A 2 20.21 -12.16 36.61
C ALA A 2 19.31 -12.89 35.58
N LEU A 3 18.01 -12.70 35.67
CA LEU A 3 17.05 -13.19 34.67
C LEU A 3 17.27 -12.42 33.36
N SER A 4 17.72 -13.12 32.30
CA SER A 4 17.85 -12.53 30.96
C SER A 4 16.45 -12.34 30.36
N ILE A 5 16.06 -11.07 30.17
CA ILE A 5 14.77 -10.70 29.51
C ILE A 5 14.89 -10.63 27.98
N ALA A 6 16.08 -10.81 27.45
CA ALA A 6 16.37 -10.74 26.01
C ALA A 6 15.49 -11.66 25.14
N PRO A 7 15.24 -12.96 25.49
CA PRO A 7 14.41 -13.83 24.65
C PRO A 7 12.93 -13.40 24.61
N ILE A 8 12.42 -12.78 25.67
CA ILE A 8 11.02 -12.32 25.73
C ILE A 8 10.81 -11.13 24.77
N LEU A 9 11.76 -10.20 24.73
CA LEU A 9 11.71 -9.04 23.87
C LEU A 9 11.85 -9.43 22.37
N ALA A 10 12.73 -10.41 22.07
CA ALA A 10 12.91 -10.93 20.71
C ALA A 10 11.64 -11.62 20.18
N ALA A 11 10.98 -12.44 20.99
CA ALA A 11 9.73 -13.10 20.62
C ALA A 11 8.57 -12.11 20.38
N GLY A 12 8.53 -11.01 21.16
CA GLY A 12 7.54 -9.94 20.98
C GLY A 12 7.71 -9.22 19.63
N SER A 13 8.94 -8.86 19.28
CA SER A 13 9.24 -8.14 18.02
C SER A 13 8.92 -8.98 16.78
N SER A 14 9.18 -10.27 16.80
CA SER A 14 8.85 -11.19 15.71
C SER A 14 7.35 -11.24 15.42
N ARG A 15 6.52 -11.37 16.47
CA ARG A 15 5.05 -11.39 16.32
C ARG A 15 4.48 -10.08 15.76
N VAL A 16 5.05 -8.94 16.17
CA VAL A 16 4.64 -7.62 15.65
C VAL A 16 4.94 -7.52 14.17
N ASN A 17 6.14 -7.94 13.73
CA ASN A 17 6.52 -7.89 12.32
C ASN A 17 5.61 -8.78 11.45
N VAL A 18 5.24 -9.97 11.91
CA VAL A 18 4.31 -10.86 11.18
C VAL A 18 2.92 -10.23 11.06
N ARG A 19 2.38 -9.65 12.12
CA ARG A 19 1.08 -8.99 12.09
C ARG A 19 1.08 -7.78 11.15
N LEU A 20 2.14 -6.98 11.22
CA LEU A 20 2.30 -5.80 10.37
C LEU A 20 2.40 -6.19 8.90
N HIS A 21 3.16 -7.25 8.59
CA HIS A 21 3.24 -7.80 7.23
C HIS A 21 1.87 -8.24 6.70
N HIS A 22 1.08 -8.97 7.50
CA HIS A 22 -0.28 -9.33 7.11
C HIS A 22 -1.19 -8.11 6.93
N ALA A 23 -1.07 -7.08 7.77
CA ALA A 23 -1.81 -5.84 7.60
C ALA A 23 -1.49 -5.15 6.26
N VAL A 24 -0.22 -5.10 5.87
CA VAL A 24 0.19 -4.56 4.55
C VAL A 24 -0.45 -5.35 3.41
N VAL A 25 -0.44 -6.69 3.48
CA VAL A 25 -1.09 -7.54 2.46
C VAL A 25 -2.58 -7.24 2.37
N LEU A 26 -3.26 -7.08 3.51
CA LEU A 26 -4.69 -6.76 3.54
C LEU A 26 -4.98 -5.37 2.96
N VAL A 27 -4.17 -4.37 3.28
CA VAL A 27 -4.28 -3.02 2.70
C VAL A 27 -4.13 -3.08 1.18
N CYS A 28 -3.12 -3.78 0.67
CA CYS A 28 -2.93 -3.95 -0.78
C CYS A 28 -4.15 -4.61 -1.45
N ALA A 29 -4.69 -5.67 -0.84
CA ALA A 29 -5.86 -6.37 -1.38
C ALA A 29 -7.12 -5.51 -1.35
N ALA A 30 -7.37 -4.77 -0.26
CA ALA A 30 -8.50 -3.86 -0.14
C ALA A 30 -8.39 -2.70 -1.13
N SER A 31 -7.22 -2.07 -1.24
CA SER A 31 -6.96 -1.00 -2.22
C SER A 31 -7.20 -1.49 -3.65
N ALA A 32 -6.70 -2.69 -3.99
CA ALA A 32 -6.97 -3.30 -5.30
C ALA A 32 -8.46 -3.45 -5.59
N GLY A 33 -9.23 -3.91 -4.61
CA GLY A 33 -10.69 -4.06 -4.72
C GLY A 33 -11.40 -2.72 -4.92
N VAL A 34 -11.04 -1.69 -4.15
CA VAL A 34 -11.63 -0.36 -4.27
C VAL A 34 -11.31 0.26 -5.63
N HIS A 35 -10.05 0.24 -6.06
CA HIS A 35 -9.67 0.79 -7.37
C HIS A 35 -10.37 0.05 -8.51
N ALA A 36 -10.45 -1.28 -8.46
CA ALA A 36 -11.16 -2.05 -9.47
C ALA A 36 -12.67 -1.73 -9.52
N ALA A 37 -13.30 -1.55 -8.37
CA ALA A 37 -14.72 -1.20 -8.29
C ALA A 37 -15.03 0.19 -8.87
N LEU A 38 -14.09 1.12 -8.78
CA LEU A 38 -14.24 2.50 -9.27
C LEU A 38 -13.91 2.67 -10.76
N VAL A 39 -13.30 1.68 -11.41
CA VAL A 39 -12.94 1.75 -12.85
C VAL A 39 -14.11 2.14 -13.75
N PRO A 40 -15.34 1.55 -13.63
CA PRO A 40 -16.43 1.87 -14.54
C PRO A 40 -16.87 3.34 -14.47
N ASP A 41 -16.90 3.92 -13.28
CA ASP A 41 -17.31 5.29 -13.07
C ASP A 41 -16.26 6.27 -13.62
N HIS A 42 -15.00 6.05 -13.32
CA HIS A 42 -13.91 6.88 -13.84
C HIS A 42 -13.69 6.75 -15.36
N LEU A 43 -14.07 5.61 -15.96
CA LEU A 43 -14.13 5.50 -17.43
C LEU A 43 -15.25 6.36 -18.03
N ARG A 44 -16.40 6.48 -17.37
CA ARG A 44 -17.53 7.28 -17.86
C ARG A 44 -17.28 8.77 -17.67
N GLU A 45 -16.74 9.18 -16.54
CA GLU A 45 -16.57 10.59 -16.16
C GLU A 45 -15.29 11.21 -16.72
N GLY A 46 -14.14 10.49 -16.60
CA GLY A 46 -12.82 10.98 -16.98
C GLY A 46 -12.20 10.30 -18.20
N GLY A 47 -12.95 9.39 -18.84
CA GLY A 47 -12.53 8.70 -20.06
C GLY A 47 -11.39 7.68 -19.85
N PRO A 48 -10.78 7.19 -20.95
CA PRO A 48 -9.84 6.09 -20.92
C PRO A 48 -8.57 6.35 -20.09
N ARG A 49 -8.15 7.61 -19.98
CA ARG A 49 -6.93 7.97 -19.24
C ARG A 49 -7.16 7.79 -17.73
N LEU A 50 -8.23 8.33 -17.20
CA LEU A 50 -8.54 8.24 -15.78
C LEU A 50 -8.92 6.81 -15.41
N GLY A 51 -9.83 6.18 -16.13
CA GLY A 51 -10.17 4.77 -15.90
C GLY A 51 -8.96 3.84 -16.03
N GLY A 52 -8.06 4.10 -16.97
CA GLY A 52 -6.79 3.38 -17.11
C GLY A 52 -5.87 3.52 -15.90
N ALA A 53 -5.79 4.71 -15.29
CA ALA A 53 -5.03 4.92 -14.06
C ALA A 53 -5.58 4.07 -12.90
N PHE A 54 -6.91 3.97 -12.77
CA PHE A 54 -7.55 3.11 -11.78
C PHE A 54 -7.28 1.62 -12.03
N VAL A 55 -7.28 1.17 -13.29
CA VAL A 55 -6.88 -0.21 -13.64
C VAL A 55 -5.43 -0.47 -13.24
N VAL A 56 -4.51 0.43 -13.55
CA VAL A 56 -3.09 0.29 -13.19
C VAL A 56 -2.91 0.24 -11.67
N SER A 57 -3.60 1.10 -10.92
CA SER A 57 -3.56 1.10 -9.45
C SER A 57 -4.11 -0.22 -8.87
N ALA A 58 -5.23 -0.71 -9.39
CA ALA A 58 -5.83 -1.98 -8.98
C ALA A 58 -4.87 -3.16 -9.23
N VAL A 59 -4.28 -3.22 -10.43
CA VAL A 59 -3.33 -4.30 -10.78
C VAL A 59 -2.06 -4.21 -9.94
N ALA A 60 -1.48 -3.02 -9.78
CA ALA A 60 -0.24 -2.85 -9.01
C ALA A 60 -0.41 -3.26 -7.55
N THR A 61 -1.50 -2.85 -6.90
CA THR A 61 -1.80 -3.21 -5.51
C THR A 61 -2.18 -4.69 -5.37
N ALA A 62 -2.90 -5.29 -6.32
CA ALA A 62 -3.17 -6.73 -6.35
C ALA A 62 -1.88 -7.55 -6.49
N VAL A 63 -0.98 -7.16 -7.40
CA VAL A 63 0.32 -7.81 -7.57
C VAL A 63 1.15 -7.70 -6.29
N ALA A 64 1.18 -6.53 -5.64
CA ALA A 64 1.86 -6.36 -4.35
C ALA A 64 1.32 -7.32 -3.29
N ALA A 65 -0.01 -7.44 -3.15
CA ALA A 65 -0.64 -8.38 -2.22
C ALA A 65 -0.22 -9.84 -2.48
N VAL A 66 -0.22 -10.27 -3.75
CA VAL A 66 0.16 -11.65 -4.13
C VAL A 66 1.64 -11.90 -3.90
N VAL A 67 2.49 -10.93 -4.26
CA VAL A 67 3.95 -11.03 -4.12
C VAL A 67 4.36 -11.13 -2.65
N LEU A 68 3.76 -10.34 -1.78
CA LEU A 68 4.05 -10.35 -0.34
C LEU A 68 3.56 -11.61 0.37
N ARG A 69 2.57 -12.32 -0.15
CA ARG A 69 2.06 -13.57 0.46
C ARG A 69 3.00 -14.77 0.31
N LYS A 70 3.93 -14.73 -0.63
CA LYS A 70 4.83 -15.87 -0.91
C LYS A 70 6.13 -15.72 -0.15
N PRO A 71 6.62 -16.79 0.52
CA PRO A 71 7.96 -16.76 1.13
C PRO A 71 9.02 -16.57 0.04
N ARG A 72 9.98 -15.71 0.28
CA ARG A 72 11.02 -15.34 -0.68
C ARG A 72 12.38 -15.22 0.00
N ARG A 73 13.45 -15.26 -0.80
CA ARG A 73 14.79 -14.89 -0.31
C ARG A 73 14.78 -13.44 0.21
N ALA A 74 15.53 -13.16 1.25
CA ALA A 74 15.57 -11.87 1.94
C ALA A 74 15.70 -10.66 1.01
N VAL A 75 16.57 -10.71 0.02
CA VAL A 75 16.74 -9.63 -0.97
C VAL A 75 15.47 -9.38 -1.76
N VAL A 76 14.79 -10.44 -2.21
CA VAL A 76 13.55 -10.33 -2.98
C VAL A 76 12.41 -9.83 -2.10
N ALA A 77 12.35 -10.25 -0.84
CA ALA A 77 11.37 -9.77 0.13
C ALA A 77 11.51 -8.26 0.39
N LYS A 78 12.74 -7.78 0.57
CA LYS A 78 13.03 -6.35 0.73
C LYS A 78 12.67 -5.55 -0.53
N ALA A 79 13.02 -6.02 -1.72
CA ALA A 79 12.64 -5.38 -2.97
C ALA A 79 11.10 -5.32 -3.13
N ALA A 80 10.39 -6.38 -2.76
CA ALA A 80 8.93 -6.41 -2.77
C ALA A 80 8.31 -5.40 -1.80
N LEU A 81 8.83 -5.29 -0.57
CA LEU A 81 8.39 -4.29 0.40
C LEU A 81 8.66 -2.85 -0.09
N ALA A 82 9.83 -2.60 -0.67
CA ALA A 82 10.16 -1.28 -1.24
C ALA A 82 9.22 -0.91 -2.40
N ALA A 83 8.98 -1.84 -3.32
CA ALA A 83 8.03 -1.64 -4.42
C ALA A 83 6.59 -1.42 -3.89
N THR A 84 6.17 -2.18 -2.88
CA THR A 84 4.86 -2.01 -2.25
C THR A 84 4.72 -0.64 -1.58
N ALA A 85 5.74 -0.17 -0.85
CA ALA A 85 5.74 1.16 -0.27
C ALA A 85 5.60 2.24 -1.35
N LEU A 86 6.35 2.12 -2.45
CA LEU A 86 6.29 3.06 -3.57
C LEU A 86 4.90 3.09 -4.21
N VAL A 87 4.29 1.93 -4.45
CA VAL A 87 2.94 1.82 -5.03
C VAL A 87 1.91 2.47 -4.10
N LEU A 88 1.85 2.06 -2.83
CA LEU A 88 0.84 2.55 -1.89
C LEU A 88 0.98 4.06 -1.65
N LEU A 89 2.19 4.56 -1.41
CA LEU A 89 2.41 6.00 -1.20
C LEU A 89 2.19 6.80 -2.49
N GLY A 90 2.51 6.24 -3.65
CA GLY A 90 2.26 6.87 -4.94
C GLY A 90 0.77 7.02 -5.25
N VAL A 91 -0.03 5.99 -4.98
CA VAL A 91 -1.49 6.05 -5.16
C VAL A 91 -2.12 7.03 -4.17
N ALA A 92 -1.72 7.00 -2.90
CA ALA A 92 -2.17 7.96 -1.90
C ALA A 92 -1.80 9.41 -2.27
N ALA A 93 -0.59 9.64 -2.79
CA ALA A 93 -0.17 10.94 -3.27
C ALA A 93 -1.01 11.41 -4.46
N ALA A 94 -1.33 10.52 -5.41
CA ALA A 94 -2.21 10.84 -6.52
C ALA A 94 -3.61 11.26 -6.04
N TYR A 95 -4.15 10.60 -5.02
CA TYR A 95 -5.42 11.00 -4.40
C TYR A 95 -5.32 12.42 -3.80
N VAL A 96 -4.29 12.72 -3.02
CA VAL A 96 -4.11 14.07 -2.43
C VAL A 96 -4.01 15.12 -3.54
N LEU A 97 -3.23 14.85 -4.59
CA LEU A 97 -3.10 15.76 -5.72
C LEU A 97 -4.44 15.97 -6.44
N SER A 98 -5.24 14.94 -6.63
CA SER A 98 -6.56 15.07 -7.27
C SER A 98 -7.51 15.96 -6.49
N ARG A 99 -7.30 16.13 -5.17
CA ARG A 99 -8.14 16.97 -4.28
C ARG A 99 -7.58 18.39 -4.06
N THR A 100 -6.36 18.65 -4.47
CA THR A 100 -5.67 19.93 -4.20
C THR A 100 -5.31 20.71 -5.45
N THR A 101 -4.53 20.13 -6.34
CA THR A 101 -3.97 20.81 -7.52
C THR A 101 -4.38 20.18 -8.84
N GLY A 102 -5.12 19.06 -8.77
CA GLY A 102 -5.30 18.16 -9.91
C GLY A 102 -4.10 17.25 -10.13
N VAL A 103 -4.28 16.26 -10.97
CA VAL A 103 -3.21 15.33 -11.40
C VAL A 103 -2.87 15.66 -12.85
N PRO A 104 -1.63 16.10 -13.15
CA PRO A 104 -1.24 16.45 -14.52
C PRO A 104 -1.62 15.36 -15.53
N PHE A 105 -2.21 15.76 -16.66
CA PHE A 105 -2.68 14.91 -17.76
C PHE A 105 -3.88 13.99 -17.46
N LEU A 106 -4.36 13.90 -16.19
CA LEU A 106 -5.49 13.07 -15.79
C LEU A 106 -6.67 13.91 -15.33
N ILE A 107 -6.47 14.83 -14.40
CA ILE A 107 -7.50 15.66 -13.75
C ILE A 107 -6.96 17.09 -13.68
N THR A 108 -7.60 18.02 -14.39
CA THR A 108 -7.14 19.42 -14.45
C THR A 108 -7.61 20.24 -13.25
N ASP A 109 -8.84 19.97 -12.78
CA ASP A 109 -9.46 20.72 -11.68
C ASP A 109 -9.53 19.83 -10.43
N PRO A 110 -9.34 20.40 -9.23
CA PRO A 110 -9.49 19.65 -7.99
C PRO A 110 -10.89 19.06 -7.84
N GLU A 111 -10.97 17.79 -7.51
CA GLU A 111 -12.22 17.10 -7.23
C GLU A 111 -12.64 17.26 -5.77
N ALA A 112 -13.95 17.13 -5.49
CA ALA A 112 -14.46 17.13 -4.13
C ALA A 112 -13.92 15.91 -3.32
N LEU A 113 -13.79 16.09 -2.03
CA LEU A 113 -13.41 14.98 -1.12
C LEU A 113 -14.53 13.93 -1.12
N ASP A 114 -14.15 12.67 -1.28
CA ASP A 114 -15.04 11.54 -1.11
C ASP A 114 -14.56 10.64 0.05
N PRO A 115 -15.49 10.11 0.87
CA PRO A 115 -15.11 9.33 2.05
C PRO A 115 -14.39 8.03 1.72
N VAL A 116 -14.75 7.36 0.61
CA VAL A 116 -14.14 6.07 0.22
C VAL A 116 -12.70 6.29 -0.18
N GLY A 117 -12.43 7.27 -1.03
CA GLY A 117 -11.08 7.62 -1.43
C GLY A 117 -10.23 8.10 -0.26
N ALA A 118 -10.79 8.92 0.66
CA ALA A 118 -10.08 9.40 1.84
C ALA A 118 -9.66 8.25 2.77
N VAL A 119 -10.56 7.33 3.08
CA VAL A 119 -10.27 6.16 3.94
C VAL A 119 -9.27 5.21 3.25
N THR A 120 -9.45 4.96 1.96
CA THR A 120 -8.53 4.11 1.19
C THR A 120 -7.13 4.71 1.17
N SER A 121 -7.01 6.01 0.87
CA SER A 121 -5.75 6.73 0.84
C SER A 121 -5.05 6.75 2.21
N ALA A 122 -5.80 6.93 3.30
CA ALA A 122 -5.26 6.83 4.65
C ALA A 122 -4.71 5.43 4.94
N ALA A 123 -5.42 4.38 4.55
CA ALA A 123 -4.95 3.00 4.69
C ALA A 123 -3.69 2.75 3.84
N GLU A 124 -3.62 3.27 2.62
CA GLU A 124 -2.45 3.18 1.74
C GLU A 124 -1.22 3.87 2.34
N VAL A 125 -1.38 5.07 2.92
CA VAL A 125 -0.30 5.74 3.65
C VAL A 125 0.21 4.87 4.79
N LEU A 126 -0.68 4.35 5.64
CA LEU A 126 -0.30 3.48 6.75
C LEU A 126 0.38 2.20 6.27
N GLY A 127 -0.13 1.56 5.22
CA GLY A 127 0.47 0.38 4.59
C GLY A 127 1.85 0.65 3.99
N GLY A 128 2.00 1.80 3.32
CA GLY A 128 3.28 2.24 2.77
C GLY A 128 4.33 2.50 3.85
N LEU A 129 3.96 3.21 4.91
CA LEU A 129 4.84 3.45 6.07
C LEU A 129 5.19 2.14 6.80
N ALA A 130 4.23 1.23 6.95
CA ALA A 130 4.48 -0.08 7.53
C ALA A 130 5.45 -0.90 6.67
N SER A 131 5.35 -0.83 5.35
CA SER A 131 6.30 -1.47 4.43
C SER A 131 7.71 -0.92 4.58
N LEU A 132 7.86 0.42 4.67
CA LEU A 132 9.15 1.06 4.94
C LEU A 132 9.72 0.66 6.30
N PHE A 133 8.90 0.60 7.33
CA PHE A 133 9.32 0.15 8.64
C PHE A 133 9.83 -1.30 8.61
N LEU A 134 9.13 -2.21 7.92
CA LEU A 134 9.57 -3.60 7.77
C LEU A 134 10.90 -3.72 7.03
N LEU A 135 11.20 -2.81 6.08
CA LEU A 135 12.50 -2.76 5.40
C LEU A 135 13.68 -2.52 6.34
N THR A 136 13.47 -1.72 7.40
CA THR A 136 14.54 -1.37 8.36
C THR A 136 14.81 -2.50 9.36
N ARG A 137 13.93 -3.51 9.43
CA ARG A 137 14.11 -4.62 10.36
C ARG A 137 15.15 -5.61 9.83
N LYS A 138 16.12 -5.92 10.68
CA LYS A 138 17.03 -7.04 10.43
C LYS A 138 16.22 -8.32 10.56
N GLU A 139 16.31 -9.19 9.57
CA GLU A 139 15.78 -10.55 9.70
C GLU A 139 16.61 -11.21 10.82
N VAL A 140 15.91 -11.73 11.82
CA VAL A 140 16.53 -12.63 12.79
C VAL A 140 16.66 -13.96 12.05
N GLU A 141 17.88 -14.21 11.57
CA GLU A 141 18.26 -15.52 11.04
C GLU A 141 18.15 -16.59 12.12
#